data_debfabf6af6cfbf85b57e902df85e8ce
#
_entry.id   debfabf6af6cfbf85b57e902df85e8ce
#
_cell.length_a   1.000
_cell.length_b   1.000
_cell.length_c   1.000
_cell.angle_alpha   90.00
_cell.angle_beta   90.00
_cell.angle_gamma   90.00
#
_symmetry.space_group_name_H-M   'P 1'
#
loop_
_entity.id
_entity.type
_entity.pdbx_description
1 polymer ?
#
loop_
_entity_poly.entity_id
_entity_poly.type
_entity_poly.pdbx_seq_one_letter_code
_entity_poly.pdbx_strand_id
1 'polypeptide(L)'
;MKTYIASLLLASGISVSCSDFLTMGPEHSLTMDNSVTSYAEAQNVVNGIYGVYKYCNNLGGSMYGGLHTMAGLWDYGEEFYNMSYTQSNGKPATINSAWDNLYDCINAANAAIEGVSKLADSEYPSIEAKNALLAEARCFRGYCNLELLWLFGHWFDKADSPYGIIYRDKSAELSNLMVDRSTVGESYQYILNDLKFAEEHLGDYESPRYMSKQFAQAMQAKLLLVRGWDDDYNEALRLVNLLLTDAPDAFQMETDVTQLYTNAWDSKEVLFSRYLGDISNCTYNEYAYSYELFYSNKATDIPQAWLEEDERYEHIIGKVRSPETWDTTTKDSVLTKLYHRGRYDGPDDKYATYAFRYAELYIMKAELLARTNPSDIQGALKPLNDMRARYANPVMSAITGVDTYDELMDAIFKEYVVTLFMENESPWFAATRIEHEGRPWIYTLKPDVNFSQNQYCWPIPDDEIKAHSNKIDQNPGLE
;
A
#
# COMPACT_ATOMS: atom_id res chain seq x y z
N MET A 1 58.26 25.42 67.60
CA MET A 1 58.14 25.32 66.16
C MET A 1 56.86 24.52 65.89
N LYS A 2 56.04 24.99 65.01
CA LYS A 2 54.58 24.80 64.99
C LYS A 2 54.12 23.42 64.54
N THR A 3 53.39 22.81 65.44
CA THR A 3 52.65 21.53 65.26
C THR A 3 51.35 21.81 64.55
N TYR A 4 51.05 21.09 63.45
CA TYR A 4 49.74 21.06 62.85
C TYR A 4 49.06 19.72 63.16
N ILE A 5 48.00 19.79 63.93
CA ILE A 5 47.09 18.72 64.23
C ILE A 5 46.04 18.74 63.12
N ALA A 6 46.01 17.72 62.28
CA ALA A 6 44.93 17.51 61.34
C ALA A 6 43.80 16.68 61.97
N SER A 7 42.69 17.33 62.18
CA SER A 7 41.46 16.64 62.66
C SER A 7 40.78 15.92 61.53
N LEU A 8 40.71 14.61 61.63
CA LEU A 8 39.96 13.73 60.73
C LEU A 8 38.47 13.77 61.19
N LEU A 9 37.68 14.53 60.48
CA LEU A 9 36.22 14.46 60.61
C LEU A 9 35.70 13.35 59.68
N LEU A 10 35.23 12.25 60.25
CA LEU A 10 34.46 11.20 59.60
C LEU A 10 33.09 11.78 59.26
N ALA A 11 32.90 12.16 58.04
CA ALA A 11 31.56 12.43 57.50
C ALA A 11 30.97 11.11 57.01
N SER A 12 30.13 10.49 57.84
CA SER A 12 29.21 9.41 57.43
C SER A 12 28.14 10.02 56.55
N GLY A 13 28.40 10.07 55.23
CA GLY A 13 27.41 10.41 54.25
C GLY A 13 26.39 9.27 54.14
N ILE A 14 25.19 9.52 54.64
CA ILE A 14 24.02 8.71 54.32
C ILE A 14 23.73 8.94 52.85
N SER A 15 24.15 7.99 51.99
CA SER A 15 23.68 7.93 50.60
C SER A 15 22.20 7.49 50.63
N VAL A 16 21.31 8.45 50.76
CA VAL A 16 19.92 8.23 50.34
C VAL A 16 19.98 8.17 48.84
N SER A 17 19.95 6.96 48.30
CA SER A 17 19.79 6.69 46.87
C SER A 17 18.38 7.21 46.52
N CYS A 18 18.31 8.38 45.92
CA CYS A 18 17.09 8.82 45.24
C CYS A 18 16.93 7.99 43.94
N SER A 19 16.49 6.73 44.07
CA SER A 19 16.05 5.94 42.96
C SER A 19 14.85 6.55 42.24
N ASP A 20 14.05 7.33 42.98
CA ASP A 20 12.84 7.97 42.46
C ASP A 20 13.13 9.15 41.51
N PHE A 21 14.29 9.81 41.66
CA PHE A 21 14.64 10.93 40.75
C PHE A 21 15.06 10.47 39.34
N LEU A 22 15.53 9.25 39.18
CA LEU A 22 15.87 8.65 37.92
C LEU A 22 14.69 8.00 37.20
N THR A 23 13.59 7.82 37.92
CA THR A 23 12.33 7.25 37.40
C THR A 23 11.25 8.31 37.14
N MET A 24 11.45 9.54 37.59
CA MET A 24 10.55 10.64 37.23
C MET A 24 10.85 11.09 35.80
N GLY A 25 10.03 10.68 34.88
CA GLY A 25 9.98 11.33 33.55
C GLY A 25 9.68 12.82 33.70
N PRO A 26 10.14 13.69 32.79
CA PRO A 26 9.87 15.12 32.87
C PRO A 26 8.35 15.35 32.99
N GLU A 27 7.89 15.98 34.07
CA GLU A 27 6.45 16.23 34.39
C GLU A 27 5.68 16.98 33.31
N HIS A 28 6.36 17.50 32.28
CA HIS A 28 5.80 18.25 31.14
C HIS A 28 6.19 17.70 29.75
N SER A 29 6.83 16.55 29.69
CA SER A 29 7.01 15.87 28.39
C SER A 29 5.86 14.90 28.19
N LEU A 30 5.19 14.98 27.02
CA LEU A 30 4.27 13.97 26.55
C LEU A 30 5.07 12.68 26.36
N THR A 31 4.98 11.77 27.31
CA THR A 31 5.46 10.40 27.19
C THR A 31 4.28 9.55 26.71
N MET A 32 4.55 8.40 26.09
CA MET A 32 3.49 7.45 25.70
C MET A 32 2.55 7.10 26.88
N ASP A 33 3.07 7.10 28.12
CA ASP A 33 2.30 6.74 29.32
C ASP A 33 1.31 7.81 29.74
N ASN A 34 1.47 9.08 29.37
CA ASN A 34 0.59 10.19 29.74
C ASN A 34 -0.08 10.90 28.55
N SER A 35 0.08 10.37 27.33
CA SER A 35 -0.41 11.00 26.10
C SER A 35 -1.90 10.76 25.82
N VAL A 36 -2.49 9.71 26.40
CA VAL A 36 -3.91 9.35 26.21
C VAL A 36 -4.60 9.20 27.58
N THR A 37 -5.30 10.23 28.00
CA THR A 37 -6.02 10.30 29.27
C THR A 37 -7.53 10.49 29.10
N SER A 38 -8.00 10.65 27.88
CA SER A 38 -9.41 10.84 27.50
C SER A 38 -9.76 10.23 26.16
N TYR A 39 -11.06 10.02 25.94
CA TYR A 39 -11.58 9.56 24.65
C TYR A 39 -11.18 10.49 23.50
N ALA A 40 -11.22 11.80 23.71
CA ALA A 40 -10.81 12.77 22.68
C ALA A 40 -9.32 12.63 22.30
N GLU A 41 -8.45 12.37 23.29
CA GLU A 41 -7.03 12.11 23.01
C GLU A 41 -6.82 10.77 22.34
N ALA A 42 -7.61 9.75 22.70
CA ALA A 42 -7.62 8.46 22.00
C ALA A 42 -8.00 8.62 20.52
N GLN A 43 -9.01 9.44 20.21
CA GLN A 43 -9.34 9.79 18.81
C GLN A 43 -8.20 10.55 18.12
N ASN A 44 -7.55 11.48 18.82
CA ASN A 44 -6.46 12.28 18.25
C ASN A 44 -5.23 11.43 17.86
N VAL A 45 -4.85 10.44 18.68
CA VAL A 45 -3.71 9.57 18.35
C VAL A 45 -4.02 8.66 17.16
N VAL A 46 -5.25 8.18 17.02
CA VAL A 46 -5.68 7.42 15.84
C VAL A 46 -5.70 8.32 14.60
N ASN A 47 -6.26 9.54 14.70
CA ASN A 47 -6.20 10.53 13.63
C ASN A 47 -4.76 10.90 13.25
N GLY A 48 -3.83 10.82 14.19
CA GLY A 48 -2.40 11.04 13.97
C GLY A 48 -1.79 10.09 12.95
N ILE A 49 -2.31 8.86 12.82
CA ILE A 49 -1.84 7.87 11.84
C ILE A 49 -2.05 8.39 10.42
N TYR A 50 -3.20 8.98 10.13
CA TYR A 50 -3.48 9.60 8.83
C TYR A 50 -2.53 10.76 8.53
N GLY A 51 -2.15 11.52 9.58
CA GLY A 51 -1.14 12.57 9.47
C GLY A 51 0.23 12.04 9.06
N VAL A 52 0.67 10.91 9.64
CA VAL A 52 1.90 10.23 9.24
C VAL A 52 1.77 9.70 7.82
N TYR A 53 0.69 8.97 7.51
CA TYR A 53 0.44 8.39 6.19
C TYR A 53 0.37 9.46 5.09
N LYS A 54 -0.15 10.65 5.39
CA LYS A 54 -0.17 11.79 4.46
C LYS A 54 1.22 12.15 3.95
N TYR A 55 2.23 12.09 4.81
CA TYR A 55 3.61 12.45 4.47
C TYR A 55 4.44 11.28 3.93
N CYS A 56 3.84 10.11 3.79
CA CYS A 56 4.48 8.95 3.15
C CYS A 56 4.52 9.15 1.62
N ASN A 57 5.37 10.05 1.16
CA ASN A 57 5.41 10.57 -0.21
C ASN A 57 5.68 9.50 -1.27
N ASN A 58 6.34 8.40 -0.87
CA ASN A 58 6.71 7.33 -1.77
C ASN A 58 5.70 6.17 -1.80
N LEU A 59 4.70 6.19 -0.90
CA LEU A 59 3.55 5.27 -0.98
C LEU A 59 2.56 5.80 -2.02
N GLY A 60 2.74 5.41 -3.24
CA GLY A 60 1.93 5.88 -4.37
C GLY A 60 2.73 5.87 -5.66
N GLY A 61 2.83 7.00 -6.35
CA GLY A 61 3.43 7.09 -7.67
C GLY A 61 4.79 6.44 -7.83
N SER A 62 5.73 6.65 -6.89
CA SER A 62 7.08 6.07 -6.95
C SER A 62 7.10 4.57 -6.73
N MET A 63 6.40 4.12 -5.70
CA MET A 63 6.34 2.71 -5.35
C MET A 63 5.65 1.92 -6.45
N TYR A 64 4.48 2.37 -6.88
CA TYR A 64 3.75 1.70 -7.95
C TYR A 64 4.44 1.84 -9.30
N GLY A 65 5.08 3.00 -9.58
CA GLY A 65 5.94 3.16 -10.75
C GLY A 65 7.08 2.15 -10.81
N GLY A 66 7.75 1.91 -9.67
CA GLY A 66 8.76 0.87 -9.53
C GLY A 66 8.20 -0.53 -9.81
N LEU A 67 7.05 -0.90 -9.21
CA LEU A 67 6.41 -2.20 -9.43
C LEU A 67 5.93 -2.39 -10.88
N HIS A 68 5.37 -1.36 -11.51
CA HIS A 68 4.98 -1.42 -12.92
C HIS A 68 6.20 -1.56 -13.84
N THR A 69 7.32 -0.95 -13.49
CA THR A 69 8.59 -1.13 -14.21
C THR A 69 9.16 -2.54 -14.01
N MET A 70 9.08 -3.07 -12.80
CA MET A 70 9.44 -4.46 -12.52
C MET A 70 8.57 -5.44 -13.32
N ALA A 71 7.29 -5.14 -13.47
CA ALA A 71 6.36 -5.92 -14.29
C ALA A 71 6.65 -5.82 -15.80
N GLY A 72 7.47 -4.85 -16.25
CA GLY A 72 7.67 -4.58 -17.67
C GLY A 72 6.51 -3.83 -18.33
N LEU A 73 5.71 -3.12 -17.53
CA LEU A 73 4.55 -2.34 -18.00
C LEU A 73 4.90 -0.88 -18.27
N TRP A 74 5.91 -0.37 -17.56
CA TRP A 74 6.34 1.03 -17.57
C TRP A 74 7.85 1.13 -17.66
N ASP A 75 8.36 2.14 -18.33
CA ASP A 75 9.80 2.41 -18.48
C ASP A 75 10.23 3.49 -17.47
N TYR A 76 10.70 3.06 -16.28
CA TYR A 76 11.14 3.94 -15.20
C TYR A 76 12.36 3.39 -14.47
N GLY A 77 13.54 3.73 -14.97
CA GLY A 77 14.80 3.36 -14.34
C GLY A 77 15.26 1.93 -14.65
N GLU A 78 16.51 1.82 -15.07
CA GLU A 78 17.11 0.55 -15.49
C GLU A 78 17.17 -0.46 -14.34
N GLU A 79 17.42 -0.01 -13.12
CA GLU A 79 17.50 -0.85 -11.93
C GLU A 79 16.18 -1.56 -11.60
N PHE A 80 15.04 -0.90 -11.75
CA PHE A 80 13.73 -1.55 -11.58
C PHE A 80 13.41 -2.45 -12.75
N TYR A 81 13.72 -2.03 -13.97
CA TYR A 81 13.45 -2.84 -15.15
C TYR A 81 14.28 -4.12 -15.16
N ASN A 82 15.59 -4.02 -14.87
CA ASN A 82 16.50 -5.16 -14.85
C ASN A 82 16.49 -5.90 -13.50
N MET A 83 15.80 -5.41 -12.48
CA MET A 83 15.82 -5.97 -11.12
C MET A 83 17.26 -6.12 -10.59
N SER A 84 18.10 -5.14 -10.87
CA SER A 84 19.55 -5.20 -10.60
C SER A 84 19.96 -4.41 -9.36
N TYR A 85 19.21 -4.28 -8.35
CA TYR A 85 19.41 -3.50 -7.11
C TYR A 85 20.83 -3.59 -6.51
N THR A 86 21.86 -3.33 -7.31
CA THR A 86 23.26 -3.48 -6.88
C THR A 86 23.70 -2.33 -5.99
N GLN A 87 24.42 -2.66 -4.91
CA GLN A 87 24.99 -1.68 -3.99
C GLN A 87 26.01 -0.72 -4.64
N SER A 88 26.68 -1.16 -5.69
CA SER A 88 27.66 -0.33 -6.41
C SER A 88 27.04 0.89 -7.10
N ASN A 89 25.76 0.83 -7.42
CA ASN A 89 25.00 1.92 -8.03
C ASN A 89 24.06 2.63 -7.04
N GLY A 90 24.04 2.19 -5.76
CA GLY A 90 23.06 2.60 -4.76
C GLY A 90 21.71 1.95 -4.99
N LYS A 91 21.06 1.49 -3.91
CA LYS A 91 19.64 1.10 -3.99
C LYS A 91 18.84 2.34 -4.35
N PRO A 92 17.81 2.23 -5.21
CA PRO A 92 16.93 3.34 -5.49
C PRO A 92 16.40 3.98 -4.20
N ALA A 93 16.43 5.30 -4.11
CA ALA A 93 15.94 6.02 -2.93
C ALA A 93 14.49 5.66 -2.59
N THR A 94 13.70 5.31 -3.60
CA THR A 94 12.33 4.81 -3.47
C THR A 94 12.22 3.59 -2.57
N ILE A 95 13.16 2.64 -2.65
CA ILE A 95 13.16 1.40 -1.85
C ILE A 95 13.31 1.74 -0.37
N ASN A 96 14.35 2.53 -0.01
CA ASN A 96 14.58 2.92 1.37
C ASN A 96 13.42 3.76 1.93
N SER A 97 12.94 4.70 1.15
CA SER A 97 11.83 5.56 1.58
C SER A 97 10.52 4.79 1.75
N ALA A 98 10.24 3.78 0.93
CA ALA A 98 9.07 2.92 1.11
C ALA A 98 9.16 2.12 2.42
N TRP A 99 10.35 1.57 2.73
CA TRP A 99 10.62 0.89 3.99
C TRP A 99 10.38 1.82 5.20
N ASP A 100 11.05 2.96 5.23
CA ASP A 100 10.97 3.92 6.33
C ASP A 100 9.53 4.40 6.54
N ASN A 101 8.84 4.80 5.48
CA ASN A 101 7.48 5.31 5.54
C ASN A 101 6.47 4.26 6.05
N LEU A 102 6.62 2.99 5.64
CA LEU A 102 5.74 1.92 6.12
C LEU A 102 5.95 1.65 7.61
N TYR A 103 7.21 1.62 8.07
CA TYR A 103 7.51 1.46 9.50
C TYR A 103 7.11 2.67 10.34
N ASP A 104 7.19 3.89 9.80
CA ASP A 104 6.68 5.08 10.49
C ASP A 104 5.16 4.97 10.73
N CYS A 105 4.40 4.52 9.71
CA CYS A 105 2.97 4.27 9.85
C CYS A 105 2.66 3.16 10.85
N ILE A 106 3.41 2.04 10.81
CA ILE A 106 3.25 0.93 11.76
C ILE A 106 3.55 1.40 13.19
N ASN A 107 4.59 2.21 13.37
CA ASN A 107 4.94 2.76 14.69
C ASN A 107 3.85 3.69 15.22
N ALA A 108 3.30 4.57 14.38
CA ALA A 108 2.16 5.41 14.74
C ALA A 108 0.91 4.59 15.10
N ALA A 109 0.64 3.52 14.34
CA ALA A 109 -0.47 2.61 14.62
C ALA A 109 -0.27 1.85 15.94
N ASN A 110 0.94 1.37 16.22
CA ASN A 110 1.27 0.72 17.48
C ASN A 110 1.10 1.69 18.67
N ALA A 111 1.58 2.93 18.54
CA ALA A 111 1.39 3.97 19.55
C ALA A 111 -0.10 4.23 19.83
N ALA A 112 -0.92 4.32 18.78
CA ALA A 112 -2.36 4.48 18.94
C ALA A 112 -3.02 3.26 19.61
N ILE A 113 -2.66 2.03 19.22
CA ILE A 113 -3.16 0.79 19.83
C ILE A 113 -2.80 0.75 21.32
N GLU A 114 -1.57 1.07 21.68
CA GLU A 114 -1.13 1.09 23.09
C GLU A 114 -1.87 2.17 23.88
N GLY A 115 -1.96 3.40 23.38
CA GLY A 115 -2.65 4.50 24.03
C GLY A 115 -4.14 4.20 24.24
N VAL A 116 -4.83 3.75 23.19
CA VAL A 116 -6.25 3.36 23.26
C VAL A 116 -6.45 2.20 24.24
N SER A 117 -5.55 1.21 24.23
CA SER A 117 -5.69 0.03 25.11
C SER A 117 -5.47 0.33 26.57
N LYS A 118 -4.57 1.27 26.92
CA LYS A 118 -4.25 1.65 28.29
C LYS A 118 -5.36 2.48 28.96
N LEU A 119 -6.09 3.28 28.19
CA LEU A 119 -7.19 4.08 28.70
C LEU A 119 -8.31 3.17 29.22
N ALA A 120 -8.82 3.46 30.41
CA ALA A 120 -9.84 2.65 31.05
C ALA A 120 -11.14 2.63 30.24
N ASP A 121 -11.85 1.50 30.23
CA ASP A 121 -13.08 1.32 29.45
C ASP A 121 -14.17 2.34 29.85
N SER A 122 -14.18 2.81 31.13
CA SER A 122 -15.10 3.82 31.61
C SER A 122 -14.91 5.21 31.00
N GLU A 123 -13.77 5.47 30.39
CA GLU A 123 -13.48 6.75 29.71
C GLU A 123 -14.05 6.78 28.26
N TYR A 124 -14.50 5.65 27.74
CA TYR A 124 -15.12 5.56 26.44
C TYR A 124 -16.64 5.65 26.53
N PRO A 125 -17.32 6.21 25.49
CA PRO A 125 -18.79 6.20 25.42
C PRO A 125 -19.37 4.78 25.45
N SER A 126 -18.67 3.82 24.87
CA SER A 126 -19.00 2.38 24.87
C SER A 126 -17.78 1.55 24.50
N ILE A 127 -17.85 0.24 24.71
CA ILE A 127 -16.80 -0.69 24.29
C ILE A 127 -16.66 -0.77 22.76
N GLU A 128 -17.76 -0.58 22.04
CA GLU A 128 -17.79 -0.51 20.58
C GLU A 128 -17.00 0.71 20.09
N ALA A 129 -17.11 1.88 20.76
CA ALA A 129 -16.34 3.08 20.44
C ALA A 129 -14.83 2.86 20.65
N LYS A 130 -14.45 2.15 21.72
CA LYS A 130 -13.05 1.73 21.96
C LYS A 130 -12.58 0.79 20.84
N ASN A 131 -13.36 -0.25 20.55
CA ASN A 131 -13.01 -1.24 19.55
C ASN A 131 -12.91 -0.64 18.13
N ALA A 132 -13.73 0.35 17.80
CA ALA A 132 -13.65 1.05 16.52
C ALA A 132 -12.31 1.79 16.36
N LEU A 133 -11.83 2.49 17.40
CA LEU A 133 -10.51 3.15 17.39
C LEU A 133 -9.37 2.14 17.28
N LEU A 134 -9.44 1.03 17.99
CA LEU A 134 -8.47 -0.06 17.88
C LEU A 134 -8.50 -0.67 16.47
N ALA A 135 -9.68 -0.84 15.90
CA ALA A 135 -9.86 -1.41 14.58
C ALA A 135 -9.26 -0.54 13.48
N GLU A 136 -9.41 0.78 13.61
CA GLU A 136 -8.85 1.74 12.67
C GLU A 136 -7.31 1.70 12.69
N ALA A 137 -6.71 1.75 13.89
CA ALA A 137 -5.25 1.63 14.04
C ALA A 137 -4.72 0.26 13.57
N ARG A 138 -5.42 -0.84 13.86
CA ARG A 138 -5.06 -2.19 13.40
C ARG A 138 -5.23 -2.35 11.90
N CYS A 139 -6.24 -1.72 11.29
CA CYS A 139 -6.41 -1.71 9.85
C CYS A 139 -5.20 -1.07 9.14
N PHE A 140 -4.72 0.07 9.66
CA PHE A 140 -3.49 0.69 9.16
C PHE A 140 -2.27 -0.21 9.34
N ARG A 141 -2.10 -0.80 10.51
CA ARG A 141 -0.97 -1.70 10.78
C ARG A 141 -1.01 -2.92 9.86
N GLY A 142 -2.17 -3.53 9.70
CA GLY A 142 -2.38 -4.66 8.79
C GLY A 142 -2.07 -4.31 7.35
N TYR A 143 -2.57 -3.17 6.86
CA TYR A 143 -2.32 -2.69 5.51
C TYR A 143 -0.83 -2.39 5.29
N CYS A 144 -0.18 -1.64 6.18
CA CYS A 144 1.25 -1.34 6.02
C CYS A 144 2.14 -2.59 6.13
N ASN A 145 1.80 -3.57 6.98
CA ASN A 145 2.51 -4.85 7.03
C ASN A 145 2.27 -5.70 5.77
N LEU A 146 1.10 -5.59 5.14
CA LEU A 146 0.82 -6.25 3.86
C LEU A 146 1.71 -5.67 2.75
N GLU A 147 1.80 -4.34 2.66
CA GLU A 147 2.71 -3.67 1.73
C GLU A 147 4.18 -4.05 2.00
N LEU A 148 4.61 -4.12 3.28
CA LEU A 148 5.96 -4.58 3.62
C LEU A 148 6.22 -6.01 3.16
N LEU A 149 5.27 -6.92 3.36
CA LEU A 149 5.42 -8.30 2.93
C LEU A 149 5.52 -8.39 1.41
N TRP A 150 4.67 -7.66 0.69
CA TRP A 150 4.64 -7.66 -0.77
C TRP A 150 5.86 -7.00 -1.41
N LEU A 151 6.42 -5.98 -0.76
CA LEU A 151 7.59 -5.28 -1.28
C LEU A 151 8.90 -5.93 -0.85
N PHE A 152 9.02 -6.38 0.40
CA PHE A 152 10.30 -6.75 1.02
C PHE A 152 10.36 -8.18 1.53
N GLY A 153 9.26 -8.92 1.51
CA GLY A 153 9.21 -10.33 1.90
C GLY A 153 9.08 -11.26 0.70
N HIS A 154 9.33 -12.54 0.92
CA HIS A 154 9.09 -13.61 -0.06
C HIS A 154 7.61 -14.03 -0.04
N TRP A 155 6.71 -13.10 -0.33
CA TRP A 155 5.25 -13.29 -0.32
C TRP A 155 4.77 -14.48 -1.15
N PHE A 156 5.56 -14.93 -2.13
CA PHE A 156 5.32 -16.03 -3.05
C PHE A 156 5.79 -17.40 -2.53
N ASP A 157 6.49 -17.42 -1.39
CA ASP A 157 7.03 -18.63 -0.79
C ASP A 157 5.97 -19.37 0.05
N LYS A 158 6.33 -20.59 0.49
CA LYS A 158 5.56 -21.37 1.46
C LYS A 158 5.60 -20.76 2.86
N ALA A 159 4.66 -21.17 3.69
CA ALA A 159 4.47 -20.64 5.05
C ALA A 159 5.70 -20.73 5.96
N ASP A 160 6.54 -21.74 5.80
CA ASP A 160 7.74 -21.99 6.60
C ASP A 160 8.99 -21.24 6.15
N SER A 161 8.92 -20.50 5.03
CA SER A 161 10.02 -19.66 4.56
C SER A 161 10.37 -18.58 5.59
N PRO A 162 11.67 -18.39 5.95
CA PRO A 162 12.10 -17.43 6.97
C PRO A 162 12.11 -15.96 6.45
N TYR A 163 11.75 -15.74 5.20
CA TYR A 163 11.87 -14.44 4.54
C TYR A 163 10.56 -13.62 4.59
N GLY A 164 9.88 -13.64 5.74
CA GLY A 164 8.73 -12.76 6.00
C GLY A 164 9.14 -11.34 6.40
N ILE A 165 8.28 -10.63 7.11
CA ILE A 165 8.53 -9.26 7.58
C ILE A 165 9.21 -9.23 8.96
N ILE A 166 9.75 -8.08 9.32
CA ILE A 166 10.11 -7.76 10.71
C ILE A 166 8.85 -7.21 11.38
N TYR A 167 8.07 -8.12 12.00
CA TYR A 167 6.79 -7.73 12.59
C TYR A 167 6.98 -7.00 13.91
N ARG A 168 6.44 -5.78 14.02
CA ARG A 168 6.45 -4.96 15.22
C ARG A 168 5.04 -4.80 15.76
N ASP A 169 4.80 -5.32 16.95
CA ASP A 169 3.51 -5.25 17.66
C ASP A 169 3.43 -4.13 18.71
N LYS A 170 4.55 -3.40 18.89
CA LYS A 170 4.70 -2.31 19.87
C LYS A 170 5.39 -1.12 19.22
N SER A 171 5.18 0.04 19.85
CA SER A 171 5.95 1.25 19.54
C SER A 171 7.45 1.00 19.71
N ALA A 172 8.24 1.59 18.83
CA ALA A 172 9.69 1.44 18.84
C ALA A 172 10.32 2.13 20.08
N GLU A 173 11.05 1.35 20.85
CA GLU A 173 11.87 1.79 21.99
C GLU A 173 13.25 1.13 21.89
N LEU A 174 14.27 1.72 22.54
CA LEU A 174 15.63 1.15 22.54
C LEU A 174 15.69 -0.31 23.00
N SER A 175 14.75 -0.72 23.86
CA SER A 175 14.66 -2.07 24.40
C SER A 175 14.09 -3.12 23.44
N ASN A 176 13.36 -2.68 22.38
CA ASN A 176 12.65 -3.55 21.45
C ASN A 176 13.02 -3.34 19.97
N LEU A 177 14.14 -2.67 19.68
CA LEU A 177 14.56 -2.41 18.29
C LEU A 177 14.95 -3.68 17.55
N MET A 178 15.58 -4.63 18.25
CA MET A 178 16.09 -5.86 17.65
C MET A 178 14.99 -6.92 17.60
N VAL A 179 14.33 -7.02 16.44
CA VAL A 179 13.29 -8.01 16.16
C VAL A 179 13.72 -8.84 14.96
N ASP A 180 13.68 -10.16 15.08
CA ASP A 180 13.99 -11.06 13.97
C ASP A 180 12.88 -11.04 12.91
N ARG A 181 13.20 -11.50 11.70
CA ARG A 181 12.19 -11.72 10.67
C ARG A 181 11.25 -12.85 11.06
N SER A 182 9.97 -12.64 10.81
CA SER A 182 8.96 -13.70 10.89
C SER A 182 9.04 -14.64 9.70
N THR A 183 8.46 -15.82 9.81
CA THR A 183 8.19 -16.61 8.60
C THR A 183 7.12 -15.93 7.72
N VAL A 184 7.05 -16.34 6.46
CA VAL A 184 6.01 -15.86 5.52
C VAL A 184 4.61 -16.19 6.06
N GLY A 185 4.42 -17.39 6.62
CA GLY A 185 3.15 -17.80 7.20
C GLY A 185 2.75 -16.97 8.42
N GLU A 186 3.69 -16.72 9.34
CA GLU A 186 3.45 -15.84 10.49
C GLU A 186 3.12 -14.42 10.04
N SER A 187 3.83 -13.89 9.04
CA SER A 187 3.58 -12.56 8.49
C SER A 187 2.15 -12.43 7.96
N TYR A 188 1.70 -13.37 7.14
CA TYR A 188 0.30 -13.41 6.68
C TYR A 188 -0.70 -13.54 7.82
N GLN A 189 -0.38 -14.32 8.85
CA GLN A 189 -1.27 -14.49 10.01
C GLN A 189 -1.43 -13.19 10.81
N TYR A 190 -0.35 -12.46 11.05
CA TYR A 190 -0.40 -11.16 11.74
C TYR A 190 -1.24 -10.15 10.96
N ILE A 191 -1.03 -10.05 9.65
CA ILE A 191 -1.78 -9.18 8.76
C ILE A 191 -3.27 -9.52 8.77
N LEU A 192 -3.61 -10.81 8.60
CA LEU A 192 -5.01 -11.27 8.60
C LEU A 192 -5.69 -11.05 9.96
N ASN A 193 -4.98 -11.20 11.08
CA ASN A 193 -5.54 -10.93 12.40
C ASN A 193 -5.92 -9.45 12.58
N ASP A 194 -5.11 -8.54 12.05
CA ASP A 194 -5.41 -7.12 12.09
C ASP A 194 -6.56 -6.74 11.16
N LEU A 195 -6.58 -7.26 9.94
CA LEU A 195 -7.64 -6.98 8.97
C LEU A 195 -8.99 -7.60 9.37
N LYS A 196 -9.01 -8.80 9.97
CA LYS A 196 -10.24 -9.43 10.48
C LYS A 196 -10.81 -8.68 11.68
N PHE A 197 -9.97 -8.23 12.59
CA PHE A 197 -10.42 -7.37 13.69
C PHE A 197 -11.00 -6.06 13.17
N ALA A 198 -10.37 -5.48 12.13
CA ALA A 198 -10.87 -4.28 11.47
C ALA A 198 -12.22 -4.52 10.80
N GLU A 199 -12.41 -5.63 10.07
CA GLU A 199 -13.69 -6.01 9.48
C GLU A 199 -14.81 -6.15 10.52
N GLU A 200 -14.48 -6.69 11.70
CA GLU A 200 -15.46 -6.92 12.77
C GLU A 200 -15.90 -5.64 13.48
N HIS A 201 -15.02 -4.64 13.59
CA HIS A 201 -15.23 -3.49 14.47
C HIS A 201 -15.24 -2.13 13.77
N LEU A 202 -14.86 -2.01 12.51
CA LEU A 202 -15.01 -0.77 11.75
C LEU A 202 -16.44 -0.56 11.27
N GLY A 203 -16.80 0.71 11.12
CA GLY A 203 -18.02 1.12 10.42
C GLY A 203 -17.95 0.90 8.92
N ASP A 204 -19.12 1.01 8.28
CA ASP A 204 -19.22 0.97 6.84
C ASP A 204 -18.51 2.17 6.19
N TYR A 205 -18.13 2.00 4.92
CA TYR A 205 -17.49 3.03 4.12
C TYR A 205 -18.37 4.30 4.03
N GLU A 206 -17.77 5.44 4.33
CA GLU A 206 -18.38 6.76 4.18
C GLU A 206 -17.63 7.63 3.16
N SER A 207 -16.30 7.52 3.12
CA SER A 207 -15.45 8.26 2.19
C SER A 207 -14.08 7.58 2.01
N PRO A 208 -13.37 7.83 0.91
CA PRO A 208 -12.05 7.24 0.68
C PRO A 208 -10.94 7.79 1.58
N ARG A 209 -11.26 8.71 2.47
CA ARG A 209 -10.29 9.36 3.37
C ARG A 209 -10.00 8.58 4.65
N TYR A 210 -10.86 7.62 4.98
CA TYR A 210 -10.81 6.86 6.23
C TYR A 210 -10.84 5.36 5.99
N MET A 211 -10.21 4.63 6.90
CA MET A 211 -10.32 3.17 6.91
C MET A 211 -11.77 2.76 7.16
N SER A 212 -12.20 1.69 6.51
CA SER A 212 -13.57 1.18 6.62
C SER A 212 -13.58 -0.34 6.66
N LYS A 213 -14.72 -0.90 7.08
CA LYS A 213 -14.98 -2.34 7.03
C LYS A 213 -14.76 -2.90 5.61
N GLN A 214 -15.24 -2.19 4.59
CA GLN A 214 -15.10 -2.61 3.20
C GLN A 214 -13.66 -2.57 2.73
N PHE A 215 -12.85 -1.63 3.21
CA PHE A 215 -11.41 -1.63 2.93
C PHE A 215 -10.71 -2.84 3.54
N ALA A 216 -11.00 -3.17 4.80
CA ALA A 216 -10.47 -4.37 5.45
C ALA A 216 -10.86 -5.66 4.72
N GLN A 217 -12.11 -5.75 4.24
CA GLN A 217 -12.59 -6.87 3.42
C GLN A 217 -11.87 -6.96 2.06
N ALA A 218 -11.69 -5.82 1.38
CA ALA A 218 -11.00 -5.75 0.09
C ALA A 218 -9.54 -6.17 0.22
N MET A 219 -8.83 -5.70 1.26
CA MET A 219 -7.44 -6.08 1.50
C MET A 219 -7.30 -7.57 1.86
N GLN A 220 -8.22 -8.15 2.63
CA GLN A 220 -8.26 -9.59 2.85
C GLN A 220 -8.46 -10.36 1.54
N ALA A 221 -9.44 -9.96 0.71
CA ALA A 221 -9.71 -10.61 -0.57
C ALA A 221 -8.49 -10.55 -1.50
N LYS A 222 -7.81 -9.40 -1.58
CA LYS A 222 -6.62 -9.20 -2.39
C LYS A 222 -5.44 -10.03 -1.88
N LEU A 223 -5.19 -10.04 -0.56
CA LEU A 223 -4.19 -10.87 0.07
C LEU A 223 -4.41 -12.35 -0.27
N LEU A 224 -5.62 -12.85 -0.11
CA LEU A 224 -5.96 -14.25 -0.36
C LEU A 224 -5.81 -14.60 -1.85
N LEU A 225 -6.21 -13.72 -2.77
CA LEU A 225 -6.01 -13.92 -4.20
C LEU A 225 -4.52 -14.01 -4.57
N VAL A 226 -3.69 -13.12 -3.99
CA VAL A 226 -2.23 -13.10 -4.25
C VAL A 226 -1.54 -14.29 -3.62
N ARG A 227 -1.90 -14.66 -2.40
CA ARG A 227 -1.32 -15.81 -1.68
C ARG A 227 -1.68 -17.15 -2.30
N GLY A 228 -2.95 -17.40 -2.56
CA GLY A 228 -3.47 -18.57 -3.27
C GLY A 228 -3.20 -19.91 -2.61
N TRP A 229 -3.19 -19.98 -1.27
CA TRP A 229 -3.04 -21.23 -0.52
C TRP A 229 -4.40 -21.89 -0.25
N ASP A 230 -4.42 -23.22 -0.19
CA ASP A 230 -5.58 -24.02 0.23
C ASP A 230 -6.92 -23.51 -0.34
N ASP A 231 -7.80 -22.98 0.52
CA ASP A 231 -9.14 -22.47 0.19
C ASP A 231 -9.18 -20.95 -0.04
N ASP A 232 -8.04 -20.30 -0.19
CA ASP A 232 -7.94 -18.85 -0.31
C ASP A 232 -8.81 -18.28 -1.43
N TYR A 233 -8.83 -18.93 -2.60
CA TYR A 233 -9.63 -18.43 -3.72
C TYR A 233 -11.13 -18.45 -3.46
N ASN A 234 -11.65 -19.43 -2.73
CA ASN A 234 -13.07 -19.47 -2.38
C ASN A 234 -13.41 -18.39 -1.36
N GLU A 235 -12.56 -18.18 -0.35
CA GLU A 235 -12.78 -17.13 0.63
C GLU A 235 -12.62 -15.73 0.01
N ALA A 236 -11.62 -15.52 -0.85
CA ALA A 236 -11.49 -14.27 -1.62
C ALA A 236 -12.74 -14.01 -2.48
N LEU A 237 -13.25 -15.04 -3.18
CA LEU A 237 -14.47 -14.93 -3.99
C LEU A 237 -15.69 -14.59 -3.13
N ARG A 238 -15.81 -15.15 -1.92
CA ARG A 238 -16.85 -14.82 -0.96
C ARG A 238 -16.82 -13.34 -0.59
N LEU A 239 -15.62 -12.82 -0.23
CA LEU A 239 -15.44 -11.42 0.14
C LEU A 239 -15.70 -10.47 -1.04
N VAL A 240 -15.20 -10.80 -2.23
CA VAL A 240 -15.48 -10.00 -3.44
C VAL A 240 -16.97 -9.97 -3.79
N ASN A 241 -17.67 -11.11 -3.67
CA ASN A 241 -19.11 -11.14 -3.87
C ASN A 241 -19.86 -10.28 -2.83
N LEU A 242 -19.45 -10.35 -1.56
CA LEU A 242 -20.01 -9.51 -0.50
C LEU A 242 -19.86 -8.02 -0.83
N LEU A 243 -18.66 -7.60 -1.23
CA LEU A 243 -18.38 -6.20 -1.61
C LEU A 243 -19.16 -5.74 -2.85
N LEU A 244 -19.46 -6.63 -3.78
CA LEU A 244 -20.25 -6.30 -4.97
C LEU A 244 -21.76 -6.28 -4.73
N THR A 245 -22.28 -7.00 -3.71
CA THR A 245 -23.72 -7.12 -3.44
C THR A 245 -24.18 -6.25 -2.28
N ASP A 246 -23.36 -6.10 -1.25
CA ASP A 246 -23.74 -5.50 0.03
C ASP A 246 -22.91 -4.24 0.36
N ALA A 247 -22.18 -3.70 -0.63
CA ALA A 247 -21.50 -2.43 -0.44
C ALA A 247 -22.49 -1.31 -0.17
N PRO A 248 -22.16 -0.37 0.73
CA PRO A 248 -23.00 0.79 0.97
C PRO A 248 -23.14 1.65 -0.30
N ASP A 249 -24.25 2.38 -0.42
CA ASP A 249 -24.52 3.26 -1.58
C ASP A 249 -23.41 4.31 -1.81
N ALA A 250 -22.65 4.64 -0.77
CA ALA A 250 -21.53 5.56 -0.86
C ALA A 250 -20.34 4.97 -1.64
N PHE A 251 -20.19 3.64 -1.70
CA PHE A 251 -19.11 2.96 -2.43
C PHE A 251 -19.67 2.31 -3.70
N GLN A 252 -19.51 2.96 -4.82
CA GLN A 252 -20.10 2.56 -6.09
C GLN A 252 -19.12 2.87 -7.24
N MET A 253 -19.19 2.08 -8.30
CA MET A 253 -18.46 2.35 -9.52
C MET A 253 -18.90 3.67 -10.16
N GLU A 254 -17.97 4.50 -10.61
CA GLU A 254 -18.24 5.65 -11.47
C GLU A 254 -18.62 5.16 -12.87
N THR A 255 -19.62 5.82 -13.46
CA THR A 255 -20.06 5.50 -14.82
C THR A 255 -19.34 6.34 -15.87
N ASP A 256 -18.67 7.41 -15.46
CA ASP A 256 -17.86 8.29 -16.28
C ASP A 256 -16.41 8.27 -15.74
N VAL A 257 -15.50 7.78 -16.57
CA VAL A 257 -14.07 7.72 -16.24
C VAL A 257 -13.50 9.11 -15.93
N THR A 258 -14.03 10.17 -16.57
CA THR A 258 -13.63 11.54 -16.26
C THR A 258 -13.99 11.93 -14.83
N GLN A 259 -15.17 11.50 -14.34
CA GLN A 259 -15.56 11.77 -12.96
C GLN A 259 -14.68 11.04 -11.94
N LEU A 260 -14.29 9.79 -12.21
CA LEU A 260 -13.34 9.06 -11.37
C LEU A 260 -12.06 9.89 -11.17
N TYR A 261 -11.45 10.34 -12.25
CA TYR A 261 -10.16 11.03 -12.19
C TYR A 261 -10.28 12.48 -11.71
N THR A 262 -11.38 13.17 -12.00
CA THR A 262 -11.62 14.53 -11.52
C THR A 262 -11.91 14.57 -10.03
N ASN A 263 -12.70 13.64 -9.53
CA ASN A 263 -13.01 13.54 -8.10
C ASN A 263 -11.83 12.99 -7.30
N ALA A 264 -10.97 12.17 -7.93
CA ALA A 264 -9.76 11.61 -7.33
C ALA A 264 -10.03 11.02 -5.92
N TRP A 265 -9.41 11.57 -4.86
CA TRP A 265 -9.63 11.11 -3.48
C TRP A 265 -11.04 11.36 -2.92
N ASP A 266 -11.94 11.97 -3.64
CA ASP A 266 -13.36 12.14 -3.29
C ASP A 266 -14.28 11.32 -4.20
N SER A 267 -13.75 10.50 -5.11
CA SER A 267 -14.58 9.61 -5.94
C SER A 267 -15.18 8.49 -5.10
N LYS A 268 -16.48 8.26 -5.28
CA LYS A 268 -17.20 7.16 -4.65
C LYS A 268 -16.71 5.76 -5.07
N GLU A 269 -15.93 5.68 -6.15
CA GLU A 269 -15.33 4.42 -6.61
C GLU A 269 -14.06 4.06 -5.84
N VAL A 270 -13.41 5.04 -5.22
CA VAL A 270 -12.17 4.85 -4.48
C VAL A 270 -12.46 4.40 -3.06
N LEU A 271 -11.98 3.23 -2.69
CA LEU A 271 -12.23 2.67 -1.36
C LEU A 271 -11.31 3.26 -0.30
N PHE A 272 -10.07 3.50 -0.66
CA PHE A 272 -9.11 4.24 0.18
C PHE A 272 -8.08 4.95 -0.68
N SER A 273 -7.80 6.19 -0.32
CA SER A 273 -6.79 7.03 -0.95
C SER A 273 -6.15 7.93 0.10
N ARG A 274 -4.86 8.19 -0.10
CA ARG A 274 -4.15 9.18 0.70
C ARG A 274 -4.74 10.56 0.47
N TYR A 275 -5.27 11.20 1.51
CA TYR A 275 -5.83 12.53 1.43
C TYR A 275 -4.76 13.59 1.68
N LEU A 276 -4.43 14.36 0.66
CA LEU A 276 -3.36 15.36 0.72
C LEU A 276 -3.87 16.76 1.15
N GLY A 277 -5.18 16.94 1.18
CA GLY A 277 -5.79 18.25 1.45
C GLY A 277 -5.75 19.15 0.23
N ASP A 278 -5.59 20.46 0.45
CA ASP A 278 -5.39 21.43 -0.62
C ASP A 278 -4.01 21.19 -1.26
N ILE A 279 -3.93 21.34 -2.58
CA ILE A 279 -2.68 21.21 -3.36
C ILE A 279 -1.58 22.13 -2.85
N SER A 280 -1.93 23.27 -2.25
CA SER A 280 -0.98 24.17 -1.60
C SER A 280 -0.23 23.52 -0.42
N ASN A 281 -0.80 22.44 0.13
CA ASN A 281 -0.20 21.64 1.20
C ASN A 281 0.56 20.41 0.68
N CYS A 282 0.48 20.11 -0.63
CA CYS A 282 1.30 19.06 -1.21
C CYS A 282 2.75 19.51 -1.20
N THR A 283 3.65 18.64 -0.75
CA THR A 283 5.07 18.96 -0.85
C THR A 283 5.51 19.03 -2.30
N TYR A 284 6.47 19.90 -2.59
CA TYR A 284 7.06 20.04 -3.93
C TYR A 284 7.49 18.69 -4.52
N ASN A 285 7.96 17.77 -3.68
CA ASN A 285 8.42 16.44 -4.11
C ASN A 285 7.27 15.57 -4.64
N GLU A 286 6.08 15.59 -4.03
CA GLU A 286 4.93 14.85 -4.53
C GLU A 286 4.49 15.36 -5.90
N TYR A 287 4.55 16.67 -6.04
CA TYR A 287 4.23 17.36 -7.26
C TYR A 287 5.25 17.12 -8.38
N ALA A 288 6.53 17.32 -8.09
CA ALA A 288 7.63 17.12 -9.02
C ALA A 288 7.77 15.64 -9.44
N TYR A 289 7.52 14.74 -8.51
CA TYR A 289 7.65 13.31 -8.73
C TYR A 289 6.56 12.76 -9.68
N SER A 290 5.32 13.13 -9.45
CA SER A 290 4.24 12.86 -10.41
C SER A 290 4.56 13.42 -11.80
N TYR A 291 5.18 14.59 -11.82
CA TYR A 291 5.56 15.28 -13.03
C TYR A 291 6.68 14.59 -13.81
N GLU A 292 7.76 14.17 -13.15
CA GLU A 292 8.89 13.48 -13.79
C GLU A 292 8.46 12.14 -14.36
N LEU A 293 7.66 11.35 -13.62
CA LEU A 293 7.08 10.10 -14.11
C LEU A 293 6.25 10.30 -15.38
N PHE A 294 5.57 11.43 -15.50
CA PHE A 294 4.64 11.68 -16.61
C PHE A 294 5.30 12.18 -17.88
N TYR A 295 6.45 12.85 -17.77
CA TYR A 295 7.04 13.54 -18.93
C TYR A 295 8.20 12.81 -19.59
N SER A 296 8.90 11.96 -18.86
CA SER A 296 10.11 11.28 -19.37
C SER A 296 9.91 9.82 -19.69
N ASN A 297 8.86 9.20 -19.18
CA ASN A 297 8.65 7.76 -19.24
C ASN A 297 7.31 7.40 -19.89
N LYS A 298 7.21 6.23 -20.44
CA LYS A 298 6.04 5.74 -21.18
C LYS A 298 5.81 4.26 -20.93
N ALA A 299 4.62 3.80 -21.27
CA ALA A 299 4.33 2.38 -21.29
C ALA A 299 5.26 1.64 -22.28
N THR A 300 5.61 0.42 -21.93
CA THR A 300 6.33 -0.48 -22.86
C THR A 300 5.42 -0.94 -24.01
N ASP A 301 5.98 -1.53 -25.05
CA ASP A 301 5.28 -1.76 -26.32
C ASP A 301 3.96 -2.53 -26.19
N ILE A 302 3.92 -3.62 -25.43
CA ILE A 302 2.69 -4.43 -25.27
C ILE A 302 1.60 -3.67 -24.49
N PRO A 303 1.84 -3.12 -23.29
CA PRO A 303 0.88 -2.29 -22.62
C PRO A 303 0.46 -1.06 -23.40
N GLN A 304 1.38 -0.41 -24.13
CA GLN A 304 1.06 0.74 -24.96
C GLN A 304 0.03 0.38 -26.03
N ALA A 305 0.24 -0.74 -26.74
CA ALA A 305 -0.72 -1.22 -27.74
C ALA A 305 -2.10 -1.52 -27.13
N TRP A 306 -2.14 -2.13 -25.94
CA TRP A 306 -3.40 -2.41 -25.24
C TRP A 306 -4.13 -1.15 -24.79
N LEU A 307 -3.38 -0.15 -24.34
CA LEU A 307 -3.93 1.13 -23.94
C LEU A 307 -4.51 1.88 -25.15
N GLU A 308 -3.80 1.91 -26.29
CA GLU A 308 -4.25 2.56 -27.53
C GLU A 308 -5.50 1.92 -28.14
N GLU A 309 -5.71 0.62 -27.94
CA GLU A 309 -6.91 -0.11 -28.37
C GLU A 309 -8.12 0.11 -27.45
N ASP A 310 -7.92 0.61 -26.21
CA ASP A 310 -8.98 0.73 -25.22
C ASP A 310 -9.70 2.08 -25.32
N GLU A 311 -11.01 2.09 -25.21
CA GLU A 311 -11.85 3.28 -25.32
C GLU A 311 -11.55 4.32 -24.22
N ARG A 312 -10.87 3.93 -23.13
CA ARG A 312 -10.45 4.81 -22.02
C ARG A 312 -9.11 5.52 -22.30
N TYR A 313 -8.43 5.22 -23.42
CA TYR A 313 -7.06 5.68 -23.68
C TYR A 313 -6.88 7.18 -23.50
N GLU A 314 -7.75 8.00 -24.11
CA GLU A 314 -7.68 9.47 -24.03
C GLU A 314 -7.89 10.00 -22.60
N HIS A 315 -8.48 9.21 -21.70
CA HIS A 315 -8.64 9.57 -20.29
C HIS A 315 -7.44 9.11 -19.44
N ILE A 316 -6.72 8.09 -19.86
CA ILE A 316 -5.54 7.55 -19.17
C ILE A 316 -4.30 8.30 -19.59
N ILE A 317 -4.10 8.46 -20.90
CA ILE A 317 -2.96 9.15 -21.51
C ILE A 317 -3.48 10.40 -22.22
N GLY A 318 -2.86 11.51 -22.04
CA GLY A 318 -3.32 12.76 -22.65
C GLY A 318 -2.25 13.83 -22.72
N LYS A 319 -2.66 15.02 -23.15
CA LYS A 319 -1.80 16.18 -23.29
C LYS A 319 -2.04 17.13 -22.11
N VAL A 320 -0.98 17.54 -21.43
CA VAL A 320 -1.05 18.54 -20.37
C VAL A 320 -0.15 19.72 -20.68
N ARG A 321 -0.45 20.87 -20.09
CA ARG A 321 0.41 22.06 -20.17
C ARG A 321 1.68 21.80 -19.38
N SER A 322 2.82 22.18 -19.94
CA SER A 322 4.08 22.16 -19.19
C SER A 322 3.99 23.13 -18.00
N PRO A 323 4.22 22.70 -16.75
CA PRO A 323 4.28 23.60 -15.60
C PRO A 323 5.41 24.62 -15.69
N GLU A 324 6.51 24.29 -16.35
CA GLU A 324 7.66 25.19 -16.46
C GLU A 324 7.39 26.39 -17.35
N THR A 325 6.59 26.22 -18.37
CA THR A 325 6.37 27.29 -19.36
C THR A 325 4.94 27.82 -19.36
N TRP A 326 3.99 27.08 -18.74
CA TRP A 326 2.55 27.35 -18.89
C TRP A 326 2.12 27.50 -20.34
N ASP A 327 3.00 27.03 -21.23
CA ASP A 327 2.78 27.09 -22.66
C ASP A 327 1.87 25.94 -23.08
N THR A 328 1.00 26.21 -24.01
CA THR A 328 0.11 25.24 -24.63
C THR A 328 0.84 24.29 -25.60
N THR A 329 2.14 24.46 -25.78
CA THR A 329 2.97 23.54 -26.57
C THR A 329 3.19 22.25 -25.80
N THR A 330 2.46 21.32 -26.19
CA THR A 330 2.16 20.00 -25.76
C THR A 330 3.36 19.06 -25.76
N LYS A 331 3.59 18.38 -24.66
CA LYS A 331 4.25 17.07 -24.70
C LYS A 331 3.18 15.99 -24.90
N ASP A 332 3.43 15.11 -25.84
CA ASP A 332 2.40 14.34 -26.52
C ASP A 332 1.92 13.04 -25.83
N SER A 333 2.35 12.71 -24.62
CA SER A 333 1.87 11.50 -23.94
C SER A 333 2.16 11.57 -22.46
N VAL A 334 1.17 11.93 -21.68
CA VAL A 334 1.25 12.08 -20.23
C VAL A 334 0.18 11.25 -19.57
N LEU A 335 0.53 10.59 -18.48
CA LEU A 335 -0.42 9.81 -17.68
C LEU A 335 -1.39 10.76 -16.95
N THR A 336 -2.48 11.12 -17.62
CA THR A 336 -3.40 12.15 -17.14
C THR A 336 -4.36 11.68 -16.07
N LYS A 337 -4.55 10.39 -15.91
CA LYS A 337 -5.46 9.85 -14.90
C LYS A 337 -5.02 10.10 -13.46
N LEU A 338 -3.73 10.23 -13.22
CA LEU A 338 -3.18 10.52 -11.89
C LEU A 338 -2.83 12.00 -11.71
N TYR A 339 -2.83 12.78 -12.80
CA TYR A 339 -2.42 14.17 -12.80
C TYR A 339 -3.40 15.04 -13.56
N HIS A 340 -4.11 15.91 -12.87
CA HIS A 340 -5.19 16.73 -13.44
C HIS A 340 -4.79 18.16 -13.76
N ARG A 341 -3.64 18.63 -13.26
CA ARG A 341 -3.25 20.02 -13.40
C ARG A 341 -3.13 20.43 -14.88
N GLY A 342 -3.88 21.45 -15.25
CA GLY A 342 -3.92 21.98 -16.60
C GLY A 342 -4.73 21.19 -17.62
N ARG A 343 -5.35 20.05 -17.23
CA ARG A 343 -6.26 19.29 -18.08
C ARG A 343 -7.71 19.72 -17.92
N TYR A 344 -8.12 19.96 -16.69
CA TYR A 344 -9.46 20.39 -16.35
C TYR A 344 -9.39 21.80 -15.78
N ASP A 345 -10.19 22.72 -16.31
CA ASP A 345 -10.32 24.08 -15.80
C ASP A 345 -11.11 24.01 -14.46
N GLY A 346 -10.40 23.82 -13.37
CA GLY A 346 -11.00 23.76 -12.03
C GLY A 346 -10.04 24.29 -10.96
N PRO A 347 -10.57 24.84 -9.86
CA PRO A 347 -9.76 25.39 -8.78
C PRO A 347 -9.02 24.34 -7.98
N ASP A 348 -9.41 23.06 -8.07
CA ASP A 348 -8.92 21.99 -7.19
C ASP A 348 -8.21 20.90 -7.99
N ASP A 349 -6.90 21.05 -8.10
CA ASP A 349 -6.04 19.96 -8.56
C ASP A 349 -6.01 18.86 -7.48
N LYS A 350 -6.75 17.78 -7.68
CA LYS A 350 -6.77 16.64 -6.77
C LYS A 350 -5.86 15.53 -7.32
N TYR A 351 -5.05 14.96 -6.46
CA TYR A 351 -4.29 13.75 -6.77
C TYR A 351 -4.97 12.56 -6.13
N ALA A 352 -4.90 11.39 -6.76
CA ALA A 352 -5.30 10.16 -6.13
C ALA A 352 -4.16 9.17 -6.13
N THR A 353 -3.99 8.51 -4.99
CA THR A 353 -3.31 7.23 -4.90
C THR A 353 -4.39 6.21 -4.63
N TYR A 354 -4.70 5.38 -5.62
CA TYR A 354 -5.80 4.42 -5.51
C TYR A 354 -5.28 3.14 -4.86
N ALA A 355 -5.35 3.03 -3.53
CA ALA A 355 -5.00 1.78 -2.86
C ALA A 355 -5.94 0.64 -3.29
N PHE A 356 -7.22 0.96 -3.50
CA PHE A 356 -8.21 0.05 -4.03
C PHE A 356 -9.42 0.81 -4.56
N ARG A 357 -10.02 0.34 -5.66
CA ARG A 357 -11.26 0.91 -6.21
C ARG A 357 -12.24 -0.16 -6.72
N TYR A 358 -13.51 0.25 -6.87
CA TYR A 358 -14.63 -0.66 -7.15
C TYR A 358 -14.45 -1.51 -8.41
N ALA A 359 -13.88 -0.95 -9.48
CA ALA A 359 -13.64 -1.69 -10.73
C ALA A 359 -12.72 -2.91 -10.52
N GLU A 360 -11.77 -2.84 -9.59
CA GLU A 360 -10.86 -3.94 -9.28
C GLU A 360 -11.61 -5.19 -8.78
N LEU A 361 -12.73 -5.02 -8.08
CA LEU A 361 -13.57 -6.14 -7.62
C LEU A 361 -14.06 -7.02 -8.77
N TYR A 362 -14.41 -6.42 -9.90
CA TYR A 362 -14.85 -7.17 -11.07
C TYR A 362 -13.73 -8.00 -11.69
N ILE A 363 -12.53 -7.44 -11.77
CA ILE A 363 -11.36 -8.13 -12.33
C ILE A 363 -10.95 -9.28 -11.40
N MET A 364 -10.90 -9.03 -10.09
CA MET A 364 -10.65 -10.08 -9.09
C MET A 364 -11.71 -11.19 -9.16
N LYS A 365 -12.98 -10.82 -9.31
CA LYS A 365 -14.06 -11.80 -9.46
C LYS A 365 -13.88 -12.69 -10.69
N ALA A 366 -13.51 -12.10 -11.83
CA ALA A 366 -13.25 -12.86 -13.05
C ALA A 366 -12.10 -13.86 -12.83
N GLU A 367 -10.97 -13.42 -12.26
CA GLU A 367 -9.84 -14.29 -11.97
C GLU A 367 -10.21 -15.39 -10.97
N LEU A 368 -10.90 -15.06 -9.88
CA LEU A 368 -11.31 -16.03 -8.87
C LEU A 368 -12.28 -17.08 -9.42
N LEU A 369 -13.23 -16.69 -10.27
CA LEU A 369 -14.11 -17.63 -10.96
C LEU A 369 -13.35 -18.54 -11.93
N ALA A 370 -12.40 -17.98 -12.70
CA ALA A 370 -11.55 -18.77 -13.59
C ALA A 370 -10.73 -19.81 -12.80
N ARG A 371 -10.18 -19.46 -11.64
CA ARG A 371 -9.37 -20.36 -10.80
C ARG A 371 -10.20 -21.40 -10.05
N THR A 372 -11.40 -21.05 -9.60
CA THR A 372 -12.28 -21.97 -8.85
C THR A 372 -13.12 -22.86 -9.75
N ASN A 373 -13.44 -22.42 -10.98
CA ASN A 373 -14.18 -23.18 -11.97
C ASN A 373 -13.63 -22.97 -13.39
N PRO A 374 -12.46 -23.53 -13.70
CA PRO A 374 -11.74 -23.29 -14.97
C PRO A 374 -12.49 -23.77 -16.23
N SER A 375 -13.56 -24.52 -16.08
CA SER A 375 -14.39 -24.98 -17.22
C SER A 375 -15.49 -24.00 -17.61
N ASP A 376 -15.82 -23.01 -16.76
CA ASP A 376 -16.86 -22.02 -17.01
C ASP A 376 -16.27 -20.70 -17.53
N ILE A 377 -15.75 -20.73 -18.74
CA ILE A 377 -15.10 -19.59 -19.38
C ILE A 377 -16.02 -18.37 -19.45
N GLN A 378 -17.26 -18.56 -19.90
CA GLN A 378 -18.21 -17.46 -20.08
C GLN A 378 -18.72 -16.91 -18.73
N GLY A 379 -18.88 -17.76 -17.70
CA GLY A 379 -19.21 -17.33 -16.36
C GLY A 379 -18.11 -16.49 -15.71
N ALA A 380 -16.83 -16.84 -15.96
CA ALA A 380 -15.69 -16.08 -15.44
C ALA A 380 -15.40 -14.81 -16.28
N LEU A 381 -15.72 -14.79 -17.58
CA LEU A 381 -15.61 -13.59 -18.42
C LEU A 381 -16.69 -12.54 -18.09
N LYS A 382 -17.85 -13.00 -17.63
CA LYS A 382 -19.01 -12.12 -17.38
C LYS A 382 -18.71 -10.92 -16.47
N PRO A 383 -18.01 -11.05 -15.32
CA PRO A 383 -17.69 -9.88 -14.49
C PRO A 383 -16.94 -8.78 -15.23
N LEU A 384 -16.00 -9.10 -16.12
CA LEU A 384 -15.29 -8.08 -16.92
C LEU A 384 -16.28 -7.34 -17.82
N ASN A 385 -17.16 -8.07 -18.50
CA ASN A 385 -18.16 -7.46 -19.36
C ASN A 385 -19.22 -6.67 -18.57
N ASP A 386 -19.61 -7.14 -17.39
CA ASP A 386 -20.48 -6.39 -16.47
C ASP A 386 -19.84 -5.06 -16.04
N MET A 387 -18.54 -5.06 -15.74
CA MET A 387 -17.78 -3.84 -15.42
C MET A 387 -17.77 -2.88 -16.63
N ARG A 388 -17.37 -3.37 -17.79
CA ARG A 388 -17.30 -2.57 -19.04
C ARG A 388 -18.66 -1.95 -19.40
N ALA A 389 -19.75 -2.71 -19.24
CA ALA A 389 -21.10 -2.24 -19.50
C ALA A 389 -21.61 -1.14 -18.55
N ARG A 390 -20.94 -0.92 -17.40
CA ARG A 390 -21.26 0.18 -16.47
C ARG A 390 -20.77 1.53 -16.94
N TYR A 391 -19.76 1.59 -17.80
CA TYR A 391 -19.25 2.85 -18.29
C TYR A 391 -20.20 3.48 -19.32
N ALA A 392 -20.62 4.71 -19.04
CA ALA A 392 -21.40 5.54 -19.96
C ALA A 392 -20.51 6.50 -20.75
N ASN A 393 -19.34 6.82 -20.20
CA ASN A 393 -18.33 7.68 -20.84
C ASN A 393 -16.91 7.22 -20.42
N PRO A 394 -16.11 6.69 -21.36
CA PRO A 394 -16.53 6.27 -22.71
C PRO A 394 -17.44 5.04 -22.66
N VAL A 395 -18.22 4.82 -23.69
CA VAL A 395 -18.96 3.57 -23.85
C VAL A 395 -17.99 2.47 -24.22
N MET A 396 -17.95 1.40 -23.43
CA MET A 396 -17.00 0.30 -23.58
C MET A 396 -17.58 -0.84 -24.40
N SER A 397 -16.79 -1.40 -25.31
CA SER A 397 -17.14 -2.63 -26.02
C SER A 397 -16.97 -3.85 -25.10
N ALA A 398 -17.84 -4.85 -25.27
CA ALA A 398 -17.68 -6.11 -24.58
C ALA A 398 -16.48 -6.89 -25.11
N ILE A 399 -15.79 -7.62 -24.23
CA ILE A 399 -14.76 -8.59 -24.59
C ILE A 399 -15.44 -9.81 -25.21
N THR A 400 -15.04 -10.19 -26.41
CA THR A 400 -15.59 -11.31 -27.18
C THR A 400 -14.47 -12.18 -27.75
N GLY A 401 -14.81 -13.40 -28.23
CA GLY A 401 -13.85 -14.32 -28.83
C GLY A 401 -12.92 -14.96 -27.80
N VAL A 402 -13.39 -15.16 -26.58
CA VAL A 402 -12.70 -15.83 -25.49
C VAL A 402 -13.38 -17.18 -25.27
N ASP A 403 -12.76 -18.25 -25.75
CA ASP A 403 -13.33 -19.60 -25.78
C ASP A 403 -12.53 -20.60 -24.93
N THR A 404 -11.28 -20.27 -24.60
CA THR A 404 -10.37 -21.12 -23.82
C THR A 404 -9.99 -20.48 -22.47
N TYR A 405 -9.47 -21.31 -21.56
CA TYR A 405 -8.97 -20.83 -20.26
C TYR A 405 -7.80 -19.86 -20.44
N ASP A 406 -6.87 -20.15 -21.33
CA ASP A 406 -5.70 -19.30 -21.57
C ASP A 406 -6.11 -17.93 -22.14
N GLU A 407 -7.02 -17.91 -23.14
CA GLU A 407 -7.58 -16.64 -23.65
C GLU A 407 -8.32 -15.84 -22.56
N LEU A 408 -9.02 -16.52 -21.64
CA LEU A 408 -9.68 -15.88 -20.51
C LEU A 408 -8.66 -15.26 -19.57
N MET A 409 -7.60 -15.97 -19.20
CA MET A 409 -6.55 -15.46 -18.30
C MET A 409 -5.79 -14.31 -18.94
N ASP A 410 -5.53 -14.34 -20.26
CA ASP A 410 -4.95 -13.24 -21.01
C ASP A 410 -5.87 -12.00 -21.02
N ALA A 411 -7.18 -12.19 -21.20
CA ALA A 411 -8.16 -11.11 -21.14
C ALA A 411 -8.23 -10.48 -19.74
N ILE A 412 -8.19 -11.31 -18.68
CA ILE A 412 -8.14 -10.85 -17.29
C ILE A 412 -6.86 -10.05 -17.04
N PHE A 413 -5.70 -10.55 -17.50
CA PHE A 413 -4.43 -9.84 -17.34
C PHE A 413 -4.43 -8.50 -18.07
N LYS A 414 -4.88 -8.46 -19.33
CA LYS A 414 -5.04 -7.22 -20.10
C LYS A 414 -5.92 -6.21 -19.33
N GLU A 415 -7.03 -6.68 -18.74
CA GLU A 415 -7.94 -5.79 -18.00
C GLU A 415 -7.30 -5.26 -16.70
N TYR A 416 -6.51 -6.08 -15.97
CA TYR A 416 -5.70 -5.57 -14.84
C TYR A 416 -4.77 -4.45 -15.28
N VAL A 417 -4.05 -4.66 -16.40
CA VAL A 417 -3.09 -3.67 -16.89
C VAL A 417 -3.81 -2.39 -17.32
N VAL A 418 -4.82 -2.47 -18.17
CA VAL A 418 -5.47 -1.27 -18.73
C VAL A 418 -6.27 -0.51 -17.68
N THR A 419 -7.04 -1.23 -16.86
CA THR A 419 -7.87 -0.61 -15.83
C THR A 419 -7.04 0.02 -14.72
N LEU A 420 -6.05 -0.71 -14.19
CA LEU A 420 -5.28 -0.30 -13.02
C LEU A 420 -3.87 0.22 -13.36
N PHE A 421 -3.66 0.63 -14.63
CA PHE A 421 -2.36 1.13 -15.08
C PHE A 421 -1.85 2.27 -14.21
N MET A 422 -0.70 2.07 -13.56
CA MET A 422 -0.05 3.03 -12.65
C MET A 422 -0.89 3.45 -11.42
N GLU A 423 -1.90 2.68 -11.04
CA GLU A 423 -2.73 3.00 -9.86
C GLU A 423 -2.24 2.31 -8.58
N ASN A 424 -2.05 0.99 -8.65
CA ASN A 424 -1.63 0.16 -7.52
C ASN A 424 -0.79 -1.05 -7.99
N GLU A 425 -0.49 -1.95 -7.06
CA GLU A 425 0.38 -3.11 -7.29
C GLU A 425 -0.30 -4.29 -8.00
N SER A 426 -1.61 -4.26 -8.24
CA SER A 426 -2.34 -5.41 -8.78
C SER A 426 -1.85 -5.88 -10.16
N PRO A 427 -1.50 -5.01 -11.12
CA PRO A 427 -0.91 -5.43 -12.39
C PRO A 427 0.44 -6.15 -12.22
N TRP A 428 1.26 -5.78 -11.21
CA TRP A 428 2.48 -6.47 -10.87
C TRP A 428 2.21 -7.92 -10.44
N PHE A 429 1.32 -8.09 -9.46
CA PHE A 429 0.97 -9.44 -8.99
C PHE A 429 0.30 -10.27 -10.08
N ALA A 430 -0.52 -9.66 -10.94
CA ALA A 430 -1.10 -10.34 -12.08
C ALA A 430 -0.01 -10.82 -13.07
N ALA A 431 0.99 -9.99 -13.38
CA ALA A 431 2.09 -10.35 -14.26
C ALA A 431 2.94 -11.53 -13.73
N THR A 432 3.04 -11.67 -12.40
CA THR A 432 3.85 -12.73 -11.78
C THR A 432 3.09 -14.04 -11.57
N ARG A 433 1.73 -14.05 -11.57
CA ARG A 433 0.91 -15.24 -11.26
C ARG A 433 -0.01 -15.71 -12.39
N ILE A 434 -0.32 -14.85 -13.36
CA ILE A 434 -1.12 -15.25 -14.53
C ILE A 434 -0.18 -15.75 -15.59
N GLU A 435 -0.44 -16.96 -16.09
CA GLU A 435 0.37 -17.60 -17.11
C GLU A 435 -0.09 -17.21 -18.51
N HIS A 436 0.88 -17.04 -19.40
CA HIS A 436 0.75 -16.89 -20.84
C HIS A 436 1.72 -17.84 -21.51
N GLU A 437 1.24 -18.68 -22.40
CA GLU A 437 2.04 -19.71 -23.07
C GLU A 437 2.83 -20.61 -22.09
N GLY A 438 2.21 -20.94 -20.92
CA GLY A 438 2.76 -21.86 -19.92
C GLY A 438 3.81 -21.25 -18.99
N ARG A 439 3.93 -19.93 -18.92
CA ARG A 439 4.79 -19.20 -17.96
C ARG A 439 4.17 -17.86 -17.56
N PRO A 440 4.50 -17.29 -16.38
CA PRO A 440 4.02 -15.97 -16.00
C PRO A 440 4.24 -14.88 -17.05
N TRP A 441 3.27 -13.98 -17.20
CA TRP A 441 3.30 -12.88 -18.17
C TRP A 441 4.56 -12.02 -18.11
N ILE A 442 5.16 -11.86 -16.93
CA ILE A 442 6.38 -11.08 -16.74
C ILE A 442 7.52 -11.51 -17.67
N TYR A 443 7.61 -12.81 -18.01
CA TYR A 443 8.64 -13.31 -18.93
C TYR A 443 8.38 -12.93 -20.38
N THR A 444 7.13 -12.68 -20.75
CA THR A 444 6.75 -12.18 -22.08
C THR A 444 6.95 -10.67 -22.17
N LEU A 445 6.66 -9.95 -21.08
CA LEU A 445 6.86 -8.50 -21.01
C LEU A 445 8.34 -8.10 -20.93
N LYS A 446 9.20 -8.99 -20.43
CA LYS A 446 10.65 -8.75 -20.23
C LYS A 446 11.49 -9.91 -20.78
N PRO A 447 11.45 -10.16 -22.06
CA PRO A 447 12.10 -11.35 -22.65
C PRO A 447 13.64 -11.32 -22.53
N ASP A 448 14.23 -10.13 -22.46
CA ASP A 448 15.68 -9.94 -22.43
C ASP A 448 16.25 -9.86 -21.01
N VAL A 449 15.41 -9.91 -19.98
CA VAL A 449 15.83 -9.86 -18.59
C VAL A 449 15.93 -11.27 -18.02
N ASN A 450 17.14 -11.63 -17.61
CA ASN A 450 17.38 -12.89 -16.91
C ASN A 450 17.24 -12.69 -15.38
N PHE A 451 16.08 -13.00 -14.85
CA PHE A 451 15.81 -12.89 -13.42
C PHE A 451 15.23 -14.19 -12.85
N SER A 452 15.31 -14.32 -11.53
CA SER A 452 14.69 -15.40 -10.78
C SER A 452 13.48 -14.90 -9.98
N GLN A 453 12.64 -15.83 -9.53
CA GLN A 453 11.51 -15.50 -8.66
C GLN A 453 11.94 -14.81 -7.36
N ASN A 454 13.16 -15.06 -6.87
CA ASN A 454 13.71 -14.36 -5.69
C ASN A 454 13.74 -12.84 -5.83
N GLN A 455 13.71 -12.34 -7.08
CA GLN A 455 13.67 -10.91 -7.39
C GLN A 455 12.24 -10.35 -7.49
N TYR A 456 11.20 -11.11 -7.10
CA TYR A 456 9.83 -10.62 -7.04
C TYR A 456 9.56 -9.70 -5.82
N CYS A 457 10.57 -9.37 -5.07
CA CYS A 457 10.54 -8.40 -3.99
C CYS A 457 11.75 -7.48 -4.04
N TRP A 458 11.73 -6.43 -3.24
CA TRP A 458 12.83 -5.50 -3.08
C TRP A 458 13.80 -5.97 -2.01
N PRO A 459 15.07 -5.55 -2.08
CA PRO A 459 16.03 -5.82 -1.03
C PRO A 459 15.67 -5.05 0.26
N ILE A 460 15.90 -5.68 1.40
CA ILE A 460 15.88 -4.98 2.69
C ILE A 460 16.96 -3.90 2.68
N PRO A 461 16.69 -2.67 3.16
CA PRO A 461 17.69 -1.62 3.24
C PRO A 461 18.93 -2.05 4.02
N ASP A 462 20.13 -1.71 3.49
CA ASP A 462 21.39 -2.10 4.12
C ASP A 462 21.56 -1.53 5.52
N ASP A 463 21.03 -0.36 5.77
CA ASP A 463 21.12 0.28 7.08
C ASP A 463 20.28 -0.46 8.12
N GLU A 464 19.16 -1.07 7.74
CA GLU A 464 18.37 -1.95 8.62
C GLU A 464 19.17 -3.23 8.96
N ILE A 465 19.78 -3.89 7.97
CA ILE A 465 20.62 -5.07 8.21
C ILE A 465 21.77 -4.74 9.16
N LYS A 466 22.44 -3.62 8.95
CA LYS A 466 23.53 -3.14 9.81
C LYS A 466 23.03 -2.79 11.22
N ALA A 467 21.87 -2.13 11.34
CA ALA A 467 21.26 -1.80 12.63
C ALA A 467 20.97 -3.04 13.47
N HIS A 468 20.57 -4.13 12.83
CA HIS A 468 20.40 -5.45 13.46
C HIS A 468 21.72 -6.22 13.67
N SER A 469 22.87 -5.55 13.54
CA SER A 469 24.20 -6.19 13.70
C SER A 469 24.40 -7.39 12.76
N ASN A 470 23.84 -7.33 11.55
CA ASN A 470 23.84 -8.38 10.53
C ASN A 470 23.22 -9.72 11.01
N LYS A 471 22.21 -9.68 11.88
CA LYS A 471 21.50 -10.87 12.36
C LYS A 471 20.29 -11.23 11.50
N ILE A 472 19.79 -10.28 10.72
CA ILE A 472 18.75 -10.55 9.73
C ILE A 472 19.37 -10.76 8.36
N ASP A 473 18.91 -11.76 7.65
CA ASP A 473 19.41 -12.09 6.32
C ASP A 473 18.71 -11.23 5.24
N GLN A 474 19.47 -10.85 4.22
CA GLN A 474 18.90 -10.29 3.00
C GLN A 474 18.07 -11.34 2.27
N ASN A 475 17.14 -10.89 1.44
CA ASN A 475 16.41 -11.78 0.54
C ASN A 475 17.37 -12.49 -0.42
N PRO A 476 17.23 -13.81 -0.64
CA PRO A 476 18.10 -14.57 -1.53
C PRO A 476 18.19 -13.97 -2.93
N GLY A 477 19.42 -13.81 -3.42
CA GLY A 477 19.67 -13.23 -4.75
C GLY A 477 19.60 -11.70 -4.81
N LEU A 478 19.49 -11.04 -3.65
CA LEU A 478 19.48 -9.57 -3.51
C LEU A 478 20.59 -9.06 -2.55
N GLU A 479 21.59 -9.90 -2.25
CA GLU A 479 22.73 -9.57 -1.37
C GLU A 479 23.66 -8.48 -1.96
#